data_4b51879f417a08c09bd3e7f52f960656
#
_entry.id   4b51879f417a08c09bd3e7f52f960656
#
_cell.length_a   1.000
_cell.length_b   1.000
_cell.length_c   1.000
_cell.angle_alpha   90.00
_cell.angle_beta   90.00
_cell.angle_gamma   90.00
#
_symmetry.space_group_name_H-M   'P 1'
#
loop_
_entity.id
_entity.type
_entity.pdbx_description
1 polymer ?
#
loop_
_entity_poly.entity_id
_entity_poly.type
_entity_poly.pdbx_seq_one_letter_code
_entity_poly.pdbx_strand_id
1 'polypeptide(L)'
;MSKVFWNGGALLAPVPPALVSCGTPENPNVLTIAWTGIINTKPPMTYISVRPSRHSYNIIKESGEFAINLTTSSMCKTADYCGVKSGAEIDKFEKCGITAVSAVKISSPIIEECPVSIECIVREIKPLGTHDMFISEIVGVDIEEKYIDSKGKLNLQQCGLAAYAHGEYFALGRKLGDFGFSVRKKKKRKYCLLYTSPSPR
;
A
#
# COMPACT_ATOMS: atom_id res chain seq x y z
N MET A 1 -9.23 -33.45 3.95
CA MET A 1 -8.09 -32.56 4.31
C MET A 1 -8.12 -32.37 5.83
N SER A 2 -7.00 -32.65 6.52
CA SER A 2 -6.86 -32.42 7.96
C SER A 2 -6.21 -31.04 8.19
N LYS A 3 -6.71 -30.28 9.18
CA LYS A 3 -6.10 -29.04 9.66
C LYS A 3 -5.41 -29.31 10.97
N VAL A 4 -4.26 -28.68 11.19
CA VAL A 4 -3.56 -28.70 12.49
C VAL A 4 -3.95 -27.43 13.24
N PHE A 5 -4.27 -27.57 14.52
CA PHE A 5 -4.56 -26.44 15.38
C PHE A 5 -3.26 -25.79 15.88
N TRP A 6 -3.19 -24.44 15.76
CA TRP A 6 -2.13 -23.62 16.34
C TRP A 6 -2.75 -22.64 17.35
N ASN A 7 -1.98 -22.29 18.37
CA ASN A 7 -2.36 -21.22 19.28
C ASN A 7 -2.48 -19.88 18.53
N GLY A 8 -3.25 -18.96 19.10
CA GLY A 8 -3.43 -17.61 18.52
C GLY A 8 -2.11 -16.90 18.27
N GLY A 9 -1.98 -16.27 17.10
CA GLY A 9 -0.81 -15.53 16.67
C GLY A 9 -1.15 -14.48 15.62
N ALA A 10 -0.27 -13.53 15.41
CA ALA A 10 -0.44 -12.45 14.43
C ALA A 10 -0.17 -12.94 13.00
N LEU A 11 -1.06 -13.80 12.49
CA LEU A 11 -0.95 -14.47 11.20
C LEU A 11 -2.06 -14.02 10.24
N LEU A 12 -1.99 -12.80 9.76
CA LEU A 12 -2.81 -12.33 8.64
C LEU A 12 -1.90 -12.06 7.44
N ALA A 13 -2.10 -12.80 6.36
CA ALA A 13 -1.28 -12.69 5.17
C ALA A 13 -2.08 -12.98 3.89
N PRO A 14 -1.73 -12.39 2.73
CA PRO A 14 -0.69 -11.37 2.57
C PRO A 14 -1.13 -9.98 3.03
N VAL A 15 -0.18 -9.13 3.39
CA VAL A 15 -0.37 -7.71 3.72
C VAL A 15 0.59 -6.86 2.88
N PRO A 16 0.31 -5.55 2.67
CA PRO A 16 1.25 -4.69 1.96
C PRO A 16 2.47 -4.36 2.85
N PRO A 17 3.71 -4.52 2.36
CA PRO A 17 4.86 -3.91 2.99
C PRO A 17 4.91 -2.44 2.56
N ALA A 18 4.49 -1.51 3.40
CA ALA A 18 4.44 -0.10 3.06
C ALA A 18 5.59 0.69 3.71
N LEU A 19 6.18 1.63 2.98
CA LEU A 19 7.09 2.62 3.52
C LEU A 19 6.27 3.79 4.07
N VAL A 20 6.29 3.99 5.39
CA VAL A 20 5.61 5.10 6.04
C VAL A 20 6.62 6.20 6.30
N SER A 21 6.46 7.33 5.60
CA SER A 21 7.27 8.53 5.76
C SER A 21 6.63 9.52 6.73
N CYS A 22 7.46 10.24 7.47
CA CYS A 22 7.08 11.24 8.47
C CYS A 22 8.21 12.28 8.63
N GLY A 23 7.98 13.32 9.42
CA GLY A 23 8.88 14.47 9.53
C GLY A 23 8.55 15.52 8.47
N THR A 24 9.57 16.23 7.97
CA THR A 24 9.44 17.20 6.88
C THR A 24 10.33 16.82 5.70
N PRO A 25 10.16 17.41 4.51
CA PRO A 25 11.06 17.14 3.38
C PRO A 25 12.55 17.43 3.68
N GLU A 26 12.82 18.40 4.56
CA GLU A 26 14.17 18.79 4.98
C GLU A 26 14.76 17.86 6.06
N ASN A 27 13.89 17.22 6.84
CA ASN A 27 14.26 16.25 7.88
C ASN A 27 13.34 15.02 7.83
N PRO A 28 13.44 14.23 6.77
CA PRO A 28 12.54 13.11 6.54
C PRO A 28 12.95 11.89 7.36
N ASN A 29 11.97 11.12 7.79
CA ASN A 29 12.21 9.80 8.35
C ASN A 29 11.23 8.79 7.75
N VAL A 30 11.62 7.52 7.70
CA VAL A 30 10.82 6.43 7.14
C VAL A 30 10.93 5.16 7.98
N LEU A 31 9.81 4.42 8.06
CA LEU A 31 9.78 3.06 8.61
C LEU A 31 8.93 2.16 7.73
N THR A 32 9.20 0.87 7.77
CA THR A 32 8.36 -0.12 7.09
C THR A 32 7.27 -0.61 8.02
N ILE A 33 6.04 -0.60 7.55
CA ILE A 33 4.84 -1.11 8.21
C ILE A 33 4.20 -2.16 7.31
N ALA A 34 3.84 -3.31 7.90
CA ALA A 34 3.00 -4.33 7.27
C ALA A 34 1.61 -4.39 7.91
N TRP A 35 1.43 -3.78 9.08
CA TRP A 35 0.15 -3.77 9.79
C TRP A 35 -0.59 -2.47 9.52
N THR A 36 -1.28 -2.45 8.38
CA THR A 36 -2.08 -1.34 7.85
C THR A 36 -3.25 -1.88 7.03
N GLY A 37 -4.28 -1.09 6.84
CA GLY A 37 -5.43 -1.45 6.03
C GLY A 37 -6.49 -0.36 6.00
N ILE A 38 -7.46 -0.49 5.09
CA ILE A 38 -8.61 0.42 4.98
C ILE A 38 -9.65 0.03 6.04
N ILE A 39 -10.16 1.01 6.78
CA ILE A 39 -11.16 0.81 7.83
C ILE A 39 -12.49 1.53 7.57
N ASN A 40 -12.51 2.56 6.74
CA ASN A 40 -13.73 3.28 6.40
C ASN A 40 -13.64 3.91 5.01
N THR A 41 -14.78 4.16 4.36
CA THR A 41 -14.86 4.74 3.01
C THR A 41 -15.36 6.18 2.97
N LYS A 42 -16.14 6.62 3.97
CA LYS A 42 -16.68 8.01 4.08
C LYS A 42 -16.75 8.42 5.55
N PRO A 43 -15.82 9.27 6.01
CA PRO A 43 -14.59 9.67 5.31
C PRO A 43 -13.67 8.49 5.02
N PRO A 44 -12.78 8.56 4.00
CA PRO A 44 -11.83 7.49 3.75
C PRO A 44 -10.81 7.41 4.89
N MET A 45 -10.66 6.23 5.50
CA MET A 45 -9.79 6.06 6.67
C MET A 45 -8.93 4.81 6.56
N THR A 46 -7.75 4.91 7.12
CA THR A 46 -6.77 3.84 7.24
C THR A 46 -6.17 3.82 8.64
N TYR A 47 -5.31 2.86 8.92
CA TYR A 47 -4.51 2.82 10.13
C TYR A 47 -3.09 2.33 9.84
N ILE A 48 -2.19 2.65 10.75
CA ILE A 48 -0.90 1.99 10.91
C ILE A 48 -0.74 1.55 12.37
N SER A 49 -0.16 0.37 12.61
CA SER A 49 0.21 -0.08 13.96
C SER A 49 1.70 0.06 14.16
N VAL A 50 2.11 0.88 15.13
CA VAL A 50 3.51 1.24 15.39
C VAL A 50 3.87 0.93 16.84
N ARG A 51 5.05 0.34 17.06
CA ARG A 51 5.57 0.18 18.42
C ARG A 51 6.05 1.53 18.96
N PRO A 52 5.74 1.89 20.22
CA PRO A 52 6.24 3.13 20.83
C PRO A 52 7.78 3.26 20.85
N SER A 53 8.50 2.14 20.78
CA SER A 53 9.96 2.12 20.70
C SER A 53 10.54 2.49 19.32
N ARG A 54 9.73 2.61 18.28
CA ARG A 54 10.20 3.03 16.96
C ARG A 54 10.45 4.53 16.93
N HIS A 55 11.59 4.94 16.34
CA HIS A 55 11.94 6.36 16.21
C HIS A 55 10.83 7.21 15.57
N SER A 56 10.18 6.69 14.52
CA SER A 56 9.07 7.37 13.85
C SER A 56 7.83 7.58 14.71
N TYR A 57 7.67 6.84 15.82
CA TYR A 57 6.47 6.89 16.66
C TYR A 57 6.21 8.30 17.20
N ASN A 58 7.22 8.91 17.83
CA ASN A 58 7.06 10.26 18.40
C ASN A 58 6.91 11.31 17.29
N ILE A 59 7.64 11.18 16.18
CA ILE A 59 7.53 12.09 15.03
C ILE A 59 6.08 12.13 14.53
N ILE A 60 5.46 10.96 14.28
CA ILE A 60 4.08 10.87 13.81
C ILE A 60 3.09 11.35 14.88
N LYS A 61 3.34 11.02 16.16
CA LYS A 61 2.47 11.43 17.26
C LYS A 61 2.46 12.95 17.46
N GLU A 62 3.59 13.60 17.31
CA GLU A 62 3.75 15.05 17.48
C GLU A 62 3.23 15.83 16.28
N SER A 63 3.53 15.39 15.06
CA SER A 63 3.05 16.04 13.84
C SER A 63 1.56 15.78 13.57
N GLY A 64 1.04 14.63 13.98
CA GLY A 64 -0.28 14.15 13.60
C GLY A 64 -0.42 13.75 12.13
N GLU A 65 0.70 13.59 11.41
CA GLU A 65 0.72 13.37 9.96
C GLU A 65 1.73 12.29 9.56
N PHE A 66 1.42 11.59 8.47
CA PHE A 66 2.34 10.65 7.81
C PHE A 66 1.83 10.34 6.40
N ALA A 67 2.72 9.80 5.54
CA ALA A 67 2.31 9.24 4.26
C ALA A 67 2.58 7.72 4.20
N ILE A 68 1.65 6.97 3.61
CA ILE A 68 1.82 5.54 3.29
C ILE A 68 2.23 5.42 1.83
N ASN A 69 3.47 5.02 1.57
CA ASN A 69 3.98 4.87 0.22
C ASN A 69 3.98 3.38 -0.16
N LEU A 70 3.25 3.03 -1.23
CA LEU A 70 3.12 1.64 -1.66
C LEU A 70 4.42 1.14 -2.28
N THR A 71 4.94 0.06 -1.75
CA THR A 71 6.24 -0.51 -2.13
C THR A 71 6.10 -1.43 -3.34
N THR A 72 6.99 -1.27 -4.30
CA THR A 72 7.12 -2.18 -5.46
C THR A 72 7.99 -3.39 -5.12
N SER A 73 7.92 -4.44 -5.93
CA SER A 73 8.77 -5.63 -5.78
C SER A 73 10.27 -5.32 -5.95
N SER A 74 10.63 -4.31 -6.75
CA SER A 74 12.01 -3.83 -6.87
C SER A 74 12.53 -3.12 -5.61
N MET A 75 11.63 -2.58 -4.78
CA MET A 75 11.95 -1.86 -3.55
C MET A 75 11.94 -2.76 -2.30
N CYS A 76 11.79 -4.09 -2.42
CA CYS A 76 11.72 -4.98 -1.26
C CYS A 76 12.96 -4.89 -0.35
N LYS A 77 14.18 -4.69 -0.91
CA LYS A 77 15.39 -4.48 -0.10
C LYS A 77 15.33 -3.19 0.71
N THR A 78 14.82 -2.12 0.12
CA THR A 78 14.59 -0.83 0.80
C THR A 78 13.57 -0.99 1.91
N ALA A 79 12.45 -1.66 1.62
CA ALA A 79 11.41 -1.93 2.61
C ALA A 79 11.96 -2.74 3.80
N ASP A 80 12.70 -3.81 3.53
CA ASP A 80 13.32 -4.62 4.58
C ASP A 80 14.29 -3.79 5.43
N TYR A 81 15.22 -3.07 4.78
CA TYR A 81 16.20 -2.23 5.45
C TYR A 81 15.55 -1.17 6.35
N CYS A 82 14.54 -0.45 5.85
CA CYS A 82 13.80 0.57 6.60
C CYS A 82 12.98 -0.01 7.76
N GLY A 83 12.60 -1.28 7.68
CA GLY A 83 11.93 -2.02 8.75
C GLY A 83 12.86 -2.47 9.88
N VAL A 84 14.12 -2.79 9.55
CA VAL A 84 15.11 -3.32 10.50
C VAL A 84 15.90 -2.20 11.19
N LYS A 85 16.39 -1.21 10.41
CA LYS A 85 17.25 -0.14 10.93
C LYS A 85 16.46 0.99 11.57
N SER A 86 17.10 1.65 12.56
CA SER A 86 16.53 2.82 13.24
C SER A 86 16.90 4.11 12.54
N GLY A 87 15.92 5.01 12.33
CA GLY A 87 16.16 6.37 11.84
C GLY A 87 16.85 7.29 12.85
N ALA A 88 16.97 6.87 14.13
CA ALA A 88 17.76 7.59 15.12
C ALA A 88 19.26 7.44 14.90
N GLU A 89 19.69 6.41 14.18
CA GLU A 89 21.11 6.07 13.98
C GLU A 89 21.57 6.31 12.55
N ILE A 90 20.65 6.26 11.59
CA ILE A 90 20.98 6.24 10.15
C ILE A 90 19.98 7.07 9.38
N ASP A 91 20.47 7.95 8.50
CA ASP A 91 19.66 8.53 7.45
C ASP A 91 19.29 7.43 6.43
N LYS A 92 18.03 7.02 6.48
CA LYS A 92 17.51 5.94 5.61
C LYS A 92 17.22 6.41 4.19
N PHE A 93 16.91 7.68 3.99
CA PHE A 93 16.71 8.25 2.67
C PHE A 93 18.02 8.23 1.89
N GLU A 94 19.09 8.78 2.45
CA GLU A 94 20.42 8.73 1.86
C GLU A 94 20.90 7.29 1.65
N LYS A 95 20.80 6.45 2.69
CA LYS A 95 21.33 5.08 2.65
C LYS A 95 20.64 4.18 1.65
N CYS A 96 19.35 4.36 1.42
CA CYS A 96 18.55 3.58 0.48
C CYS A 96 18.45 4.22 -0.91
N GLY A 97 18.94 5.45 -1.08
CA GLY A 97 18.83 6.19 -2.34
C GLY A 97 17.36 6.46 -2.70
N ILE A 98 16.54 6.83 -1.71
CA ILE A 98 15.14 7.25 -1.92
C ILE A 98 15.00 8.74 -1.67
N THR A 99 14.08 9.38 -2.38
CA THR A 99 13.90 10.83 -2.42
C THR A 99 12.66 11.25 -1.66
N ALA A 100 12.83 12.16 -0.69
CA ALA A 100 11.71 12.80 -0.01
C ALA A 100 11.24 14.00 -0.84
N VAL A 101 9.96 14.03 -1.19
CA VAL A 101 9.33 15.15 -1.90
C VAL A 101 8.12 15.65 -1.12
N SER A 102 7.78 16.93 -1.30
CA SER A 102 6.65 17.54 -0.61
C SER A 102 5.33 16.87 -1.03
N ALA A 103 4.50 16.56 -0.06
CA ALA A 103 3.12 16.17 -0.24
C ALA A 103 2.23 17.39 -0.55
N VAL A 104 0.98 17.17 -0.96
CA VAL A 104 0.04 18.24 -1.33
C VAL A 104 -0.78 18.74 -0.13
N LYS A 105 -1.17 17.84 0.79
CA LYS A 105 -2.12 18.13 1.88
C LYS A 105 -1.52 18.04 3.27
N ILE A 106 -0.35 17.45 3.42
CA ILE A 106 0.33 17.25 4.70
C ILE A 106 1.77 17.79 4.63
N SER A 107 2.37 18.03 5.80
CA SER A 107 3.77 18.48 5.90
C SER A 107 4.76 17.30 5.81
N SER A 108 4.31 16.09 6.12
CA SER A 108 5.13 14.88 6.00
C SER A 108 5.43 14.58 4.52
N PRO A 109 6.68 14.22 4.18
CA PRO A 109 7.05 13.96 2.79
C PRO A 109 6.44 12.66 2.25
N ILE A 110 6.28 12.58 0.93
CA ILE A 110 6.08 11.34 0.19
C ILE A 110 7.41 10.86 -0.39
N ILE A 111 7.46 9.62 -0.87
CA ILE A 111 8.66 9.01 -1.49
C ILE A 111 8.49 8.98 -3.00
N GLU A 112 9.36 9.68 -3.74
CA GLU A 112 9.25 9.85 -5.19
C GLU A 112 9.26 8.52 -5.96
N GLU A 113 10.04 7.52 -5.51
CA GLU A 113 10.16 6.22 -6.17
C GLU A 113 8.96 5.30 -5.97
N CYS A 114 8.01 5.69 -5.10
CA CYS A 114 6.80 4.91 -4.86
C CYS A 114 5.69 5.30 -5.84
N PRO A 115 5.04 4.33 -6.52
CA PRO A 115 4.05 4.61 -7.55
C PRO A 115 2.76 5.25 -7.02
N VAL A 116 2.49 5.07 -5.74
CA VAL A 116 1.32 5.61 -5.05
C VAL A 116 1.70 5.97 -3.63
N SER A 117 1.37 7.19 -3.21
CA SER A 117 1.53 7.68 -1.84
C SER A 117 0.18 8.16 -1.30
N ILE A 118 -0.12 7.83 -0.06
CA ILE A 118 -1.41 8.09 0.59
C ILE A 118 -1.16 9.03 1.75
N GLU A 119 -1.63 10.26 1.66
CA GLU A 119 -1.47 11.30 2.67
C GLU A 119 -2.49 11.13 3.79
N CYS A 120 -2.01 11.08 5.03
CA CYS A 120 -2.81 10.73 6.19
C CYS A 120 -2.69 11.77 7.32
N ILE A 121 -3.83 12.12 7.91
CA ILE A 121 -3.92 12.90 9.15
C ILE A 121 -4.46 12.00 10.26
N VAL A 122 -3.72 11.91 11.36
CA VAL A 122 -4.08 11.11 12.53
C VAL A 122 -5.33 11.72 13.21
N ARG A 123 -6.34 10.88 13.46
CA ARG A 123 -7.56 11.27 14.16
C ARG A 123 -7.62 10.69 15.57
N GLU A 124 -7.06 9.51 15.77
CA GLU A 124 -7.04 8.82 17.07
C GLU A 124 -5.79 7.96 17.18
N ILE A 125 -5.21 7.91 18.37
CA ILE A 125 -4.13 6.96 18.70
C ILE A 125 -4.69 6.03 19.78
N LYS A 126 -4.82 4.73 19.45
CA LYS A 126 -5.36 3.73 20.35
C LYS A 126 -4.27 2.79 20.83
N PRO A 127 -3.91 2.81 22.14
CA PRO A 127 -2.97 1.86 22.71
C PRO A 127 -3.55 0.43 22.71
N LEU A 128 -2.76 -0.55 22.22
CA LEU A 128 -3.14 -1.95 22.14
C LEU A 128 -2.14 -2.89 22.86
N GLY A 129 -1.27 -2.33 23.70
CA GLY A 129 -0.24 -3.06 24.41
C GLY A 129 1.14 -2.91 23.75
N THR A 130 1.58 -3.83 22.89
CA THR A 130 2.90 -3.75 22.24
C THR A 130 2.96 -2.75 21.09
N HIS A 131 1.84 -2.39 20.52
CA HIS A 131 1.68 -1.43 19.42
C HIS A 131 0.56 -0.48 19.75
N ASP A 132 0.67 0.73 19.26
CA ASP A 132 -0.41 1.70 19.21
C ASP A 132 -0.93 1.80 17.78
N MET A 133 -2.25 1.84 17.62
CA MET A 133 -2.92 2.01 16.32
C MET A 133 -3.16 3.49 16.09
N PHE A 134 -2.55 4.04 15.04
CA PHE A 134 -2.80 5.39 14.55
C PHE A 134 -3.94 5.32 13.52
N ILE A 135 -5.15 5.63 13.95
CA ILE A 135 -6.34 5.70 13.12
C ILE A 135 -6.36 7.05 12.41
N SER A 136 -6.36 7.04 11.09
CA SER A 136 -6.09 8.24 10.30
C SER A 136 -7.07 8.40 9.15
N GLU A 137 -7.39 9.66 8.83
CA GLU A 137 -8.12 10.02 7.63
C GLU A 137 -7.17 10.15 6.45
N ILE A 138 -7.55 9.60 5.30
CA ILE A 138 -6.85 9.77 4.04
C ILE A 138 -7.30 11.11 3.44
N VAL A 139 -6.40 12.07 3.35
CA VAL A 139 -6.69 13.44 2.86
C VAL A 139 -6.20 13.70 1.44
N GLY A 140 -5.32 12.83 0.92
CA GLY A 140 -4.80 12.89 -0.43
C GLY A 140 -4.24 11.55 -0.90
N VAL A 141 -4.13 11.39 -2.21
CA VAL A 141 -3.44 10.24 -2.83
C VAL A 141 -2.68 10.76 -4.04
N ASP A 142 -1.36 10.63 -3.99
CA ASP A 142 -0.44 10.96 -5.08
C ASP A 142 -0.17 9.71 -5.91
N ILE A 143 -0.25 9.84 -7.21
CA ILE A 143 -0.12 8.71 -8.13
C ILE A 143 0.79 9.12 -9.28
N GLU A 144 1.78 8.32 -9.60
CA GLU A 144 2.58 8.51 -10.81
C GLU A 144 1.69 8.48 -12.05
N GLU A 145 1.74 9.53 -12.87
CA GLU A 145 0.87 9.74 -14.05
C GLU A 145 0.89 8.55 -15.02
N LYS A 146 2.02 7.89 -15.20
CA LYS A 146 2.16 6.71 -16.08
C LYS A 146 1.26 5.54 -15.72
N TYR A 147 0.72 5.49 -14.48
CA TYR A 147 -0.19 4.44 -14.02
C TYR A 147 -1.67 4.83 -14.15
N ILE A 148 -1.96 6.03 -14.64
CA ILE A 148 -3.31 6.52 -14.91
C ILE A 148 -3.59 6.37 -16.41
N ASP A 149 -4.64 5.66 -16.79
CA ASP A 149 -5.02 5.51 -18.19
C ASP A 149 -5.69 6.79 -18.73
N SER A 150 -5.89 6.84 -20.06
CA SER A 150 -6.52 7.98 -20.75
C SER A 150 -7.94 8.30 -20.29
N LYS A 151 -8.56 7.45 -19.46
CA LYS A 151 -9.88 7.63 -18.85
C LYS A 151 -9.81 8.03 -17.37
N GLY A 152 -8.61 8.31 -16.85
CA GLY A 152 -8.39 8.66 -15.45
C GLY A 152 -8.44 7.47 -14.49
N LYS A 153 -8.36 6.22 -14.97
CA LYS A 153 -8.39 5.04 -14.12
C LYS A 153 -6.98 4.61 -13.74
N LEU A 154 -6.75 4.42 -12.44
CA LEU A 154 -5.51 3.86 -11.90
C LEU A 154 -5.35 2.37 -12.26
N ASN A 155 -4.21 2.01 -12.81
CA ASN A 155 -3.82 0.64 -13.13
C ASN A 155 -2.80 0.09 -12.12
N LEU A 156 -3.28 -0.28 -10.93
CA LEU A 156 -2.44 -0.83 -9.85
C LEU A 156 -1.64 -2.09 -10.24
N GLN A 157 -2.10 -2.85 -11.23
CA GLN A 157 -1.38 -4.03 -11.69
C GLN A 157 -0.03 -3.65 -12.33
N GLN A 158 0.05 -2.50 -13.00
CA GLN A 158 1.29 -2.02 -13.63
C GLN A 158 2.28 -1.44 -12.62
N CYS A 159 1.84 -1.09 -11.42
CA CYS A 159 2.72 -0.56 -10.37
C CYS A 159 3.73 -1.60 -9.84
N GLY A 160 3.54 -2.89 -10.12
CA GLY A 160 4.46 -3.93 -9.67
C GLY A 160 4.57 -4.06 -8.15
N LEU A 161 3.45 -3.86 -7.44
CA LEU A 161 3.42 -3.83 -5.98
C LEU A 161 3.91 -5.14 -5.36
N ALA A 162 4.48 -5.04 -4.15
CA ALA A 162 4.89 -6.17 -3.34
C ALA A 162 3.79 -6.59 -2.34
N ALA A 163 3.87 -7.84 -1.90
CA ALA A 163 3.12 -8.38 -0.78
C ALA A 163 4.09 -8.96 0.25
N TYR A 164 3.70 -8.91 1.52
CA TYR A 164 4.44 -9.48 2.64
C TYR A 164 3.62 -10.58 3.30
N ALA A 165 4.21 -11.74 3.51
CA ALA A 165 3.55 -12.86 4.12
C ALA A 165 4.51 -13.58 5.07
N HIS A 166 4.27 -13.46 6.37
CA HIS A 166 4.94 -14.22 7.42
C HIS A 166 6.48 -14.22 7.34
N GLY A 167 7.06 -13.03 7.18
CA GLY A 167 8.53 -12.86 7.12
C GLY A 167 9.12 -12.86 5.71
N GLU A 168 8.30 -13.04 4.67
CA GLU A 168 8.76 -13.14 3.29
C GLU A 168 8.08 -12.10 2.39
N TYR A 169 8.81 -11.64 1.35
CA TYR A 169 8.32 -10.69 0.36
C TYR A 169 7.97 -11.41 -0.94
N PHE A 170 6.86 -11.05 -1.56
CA PHE A 170 6.37 -11.62 -2.80
C PHE A 170 6.00 -10.51 -3.79
N ALA A 171 6.19 -10.76 -5.08
CA ALA A 171 5.59 -9.95 -6.13
C ALA A 171 4.12 -10.36 -6.31
N LEU A 172 3.25 -9.40 -6.62
CA LEU A 172 1.88 -9.71 -7.02
C LEU A 172 1.91 -10.42 -8.38
N GLY A 173 1.21 -11.55 -8.47
CA GLY A 173 1.09 -12.33 -9.69
C GLY A 173 0.07 -11.76 -10.69
N ARG A 174 -0.34 -12.60 -11.64
CA ARG A 174 -1.33 -12.24 -12.67
C ARG A 174 -2.69 -11.90 -12.06
N LYS A 175 -3.38 -10.95 -12.67
CA LYS A 175 -4.77 -10.62 -12.34
C LYS A 175 -5.68 -11.84 -12.54
N LEU A 176 -6.48 -12.18 -11.54
CA LEU A 176 -7.41 -13.30 -11.57
C LEU A 176 -8.82 -12.91 -12.04
N GLY A 177 -9.22 -11.67 -11.79
CA GLY A 177 -10.53 -11.16 -12.19
C GLY A 177 -10.76 -9.72 -11.70
N ASP A 178 -11.89 -9.15 -12.07
CA ASP A 178 -12.37 -7.87 -11.56
C ASP A 178 -13.41 -8.11 -10.47
N PHE A 179 -13.64 -7.11 -9.62
CA PHE A 179 -14.73 -7.17 -8.63
C PHE A 179 -16.05 -7.55 -9.32
N GLY A 180 -16.75 -8.54 -8.78
CA GLY A 180 -18.00 -9.05 -9.32
C GLY A 180 -17.86 -10.00 -10.53
N PHE A 181 -16.63 -10.42 -10.91
CA PHE A 181 -16.45 -11.34 -12.06
C PHE A 181 -17.16 -12.69 -11.88
N SER A 182 -17.30 -13.17 -10.65
CA SER A 182 -17.93 -14.46 -10.32
C SER A 182 -19.44 -14.49 -10.58
N VAL A 183 -20.10 -13.32 -10.52
CA VAL A 183 -21.57 -13.19 -10.70
C VAL A 183 -21.96 -12.55 -12.03
N ARG A 184 -20.99 -12.24 -12.89
CA ARG A 184 -21.27 -11.70 -14.24
C ARG A 184 -21.99 -12.72 -15.10
N LYS A 185 -23.17 -12.40 -15.61
CA LYS A 185 -23.84 -13.21 -16.63
C LYS A 185 -22.92 -13.33 -17.84
N LYS A 186 -22.62 -14.56 -18.29
CA LYS A 186 -21.90 -14.79 -19.53
C LYS A 186 -22.71 -14.17 -20.67
N LYS A 187 -22.16 -13.21 -21.41
CA LYS A 187 -22.79 -12.74 -22.64
C LYS A 187 -22.95 -13.95 -23.55
N LYS A 188 -24.21 -14.34 -23.89
CA LYS A 188 -24.45 -15.36 -24.92
C LYS A 188 -23.74 -14.88 -26.19
N ARG A 189 -22.75 -15.64 -26.68
CA ARG A 189 -22.19 -15.43 -28.00
C ARG A 189 -23.38 -15.56 -28.99
N LYS A 190 -23.82 -14.49 -29.61
CA LYS A 190 -24.68 -14.56 -30.80
C LYS A 190 -23.79 -15.18 -31.88
N TYR A 191 -23.97 -16.48 -32.13
CA TYR A 191 -23.46 -17.06 -33.34
C TYR A 191 -24.24 -16.41 -34.49
N CYS A 192 -23.56 -15.54 -35.23
CA CYS A 192 -24.08 -15.09 -36.52
C CYS A 192 -23.95 -16.31 -37.43
N LEU A 193 -25.06 -17.03 -37.66
CA LEU A 193 -25.16 -18.00 -38.72
C LEU A 193 -25.07 -17.20 -40.03
N LEU A 194 -23.89 -17.18 -40.64
CA LEU A 194 -23.74 -16.77 -42.03
C LEU A 194 -24.47 -17.81 -42.85
N TYR A 195 -25.67 -17.47 -43.27
CA TYR A 195 -26.40 -18.20 -44.29
C TYR A 195 -25.62 -18.05 -45.60
N THR A 196 -24.84 -19.06 -45.97
CA THR A 196 -24.36 -19.19 -47.33
C THR A 196 -25.51 -19.70 -48.17
N SER A 197 -26.14 -18.83 -48.97
CA SER A 197 -27.09 -19.23 -49.99
C SER A 197 -26.39 -20.19 -50.98
N PRO A 198 -27.01 -21.32 -51.37
CA PRO A 198 -26.44 -22.17 -52.40
C PRO A 198 -26.49 -21.43 -53.74
N SER A 199 -25.38 -21.43 -54.48
CA SER A 199 -25.30 -20.92 -55.85
C SER A 199 -26.23 -21.72 -56.75
N PRO A 200 -27.06 -21.08 -57.59
CA PRO A 200 -27.85 -21.84 -58.62
C PRO A 200 -26.92 -22.37 -59.68
N ARG A 201 -27.21 -23.63 -60.10
CA ARG A 201 -26.61 -24.27 -61.28
C ARG A 201 -27.22 -23.74 -62.55
#